data_809b487b6a20b185211b2cd6fee7a9ff
#
_entry.id   809b487b6a20b185211b2cd6fee7a9ff
#
_cell.length_a   1.000
_cell.length_b   1.000
_cell.length_c   1.000
_cell.angle_alpha   90.00
_cell.angle_beta   90.00
_cell.angle_gamma   90.00
#
_symmetry.space_group_name_H-M   'P 1'
#
loop_
_entity.id
_entity.type
_entity.pdbx_description
1 polymer ?
#
loop_
_entity_poly.entity_id
_entity_poly.type
_entity_poly.pdbx_seq_one_letter_code
_entity_poly.pdbx_strand_id
1 'polypeptide(L)'
;MNPAEPHPPSVPRTAEHPVAEMDIAADALVILVGPSGCGKSTFARARFPANEIVSSDECRRMVSDDEASQAASRAAFAVFDALVYGRLAHGRRTIADATNLAPWSRERLREMAAEHGRPVVAIAFDAPLDVCVAQQQTRERRVAADVVELHHAHMQQALAELPGEGYTHLYVVRPRA
;
A
#
# COMPACT_ATOMS: atom_id res chain seq x y z
N MET A 1 6.82 -33.71 9.85
CA MET A 1 6.82 -32.41 9.13
C MET A 1 5.76 -32.54 8.04
N ASN A 2 4.61 -31.92 8.28
CA ASN A 2 3.51 -31.95 7.34
C ASN A 2 3.70 -30.76 6.36
N PRO A 3 3.76 -30.96 5.03
CA PRO A 3 3.86 -29.83 4.12
C PRO A 3 2.59 -28.99 4.22
N ALA A 4 2.77 -27.69 4.35
CA ALA A 4 1.68 -26.73 4.41
C ALA A 4 0.82 -26.88 3.15
N GLU A 5 -0.48 -27.12 3.32
CA GLU A 5 -1.44 -27.14 2.22
C GLU A 5 -1.45 -25.77 1.53
N PRO A 6 -1.47 -25.70 0.19
CA PRO A 6 -1.57 -24.45 -0.52
C PRO A 6 -2.93 -23.81 -0.20
N HIS A 7 -2.90 -22.59 0.34
CA HIS A 7 -4.11 -21.80 0.55
C HIS A 7 -4.81 -21.58 -0.80
N PRO A 8 -6.14 -21.75 -0.86
CA PRO A 8 -6.88 -21.45 -2.09
C PRO A 8 -6.72 -19.98 -2.46
N PRO A 9 -6.73 -19.64 -3.76
CA PRO A 9 -6.60 -18.27 -4.21
C PRO A 9 -7.70 -17.40 -3.58
N SER A 10 -7.28 -16.28 -2.98
CA SER A 10 -8.19 -15.33 -2.34
C SER A 10 -9.12 -14.70 -3.39
N VAL A 11 -10.41 -14.96 -3.29
CA VAL A 11 -11.41 -14.26 -4.09
C VAL A 11 -11.42 -12.78 -3.68
N PRO A 12 -11.33 -11.82 -4.61
CA PRO A 12 -11.41 -10.40 -4.28
C PRO A 12 -12.71 -10.11 -3.53
N ARG A 13 -12.61 -9.76 -2.26
CA ARG A 13 -13.76 -9.29 -1.51
C ARG A 13 -13.93 -7.80 -1.79
N THR A 14 -14.90 -7.46 -2.62
CA THR A 14 -15.30 -6.06 -2.85
C THR A 14 -15.96 -5.57 -1.57
N ALA A 15 -15.23 -4.84 -0.76
CA ALA A 15 -15.74 -4.38 0.52
C ALA A 15 -16.11 -2.89 0.44
N GLU A 16 -17.39 -2.62 0.46
CA GLU A 16 -17.95 -1.40 1.08
C GLU A 16 -17.86 -1.50 2.63
N HIS A 17 -17.01 -2.41 3.15
CA HIS A 17 -17.00 -2.79 4.55
C HIS A 17 -16.14 -1.87 5.41
N PRO A 18 -16.60 -1.52 6.62
CA PRO A 18 -15.74 -0.91 7.64
C PRO A 18 -14.57 -1.86 7.94
N VAL A 19 -13.38 -1.32 8.17
CA VAL A 19 -12.14 -2.10 8.43
C VAL A 19 -12.23 -3.03 9.64
N ALA A 20 -13.19 -2.82 10.53
CA ALA A 20 -13.50 -3.77 11.61
C ALA A 20 -13.82 -5.19 11.09
N GLU A 21 -14.08 -5.35 9.79
CA GLU A 21 -14.36 -6.63 9.13
C GLU A 21 -13.18 -7.16 8.28
N MET A 22 -12.05 -6.43 8.21
CA MET A 22 -10.86 -6.92 7.50
C MET A 22 -10.09 -7.88 8.43
N ASP A 23 -9.89 -9.10 7.95
CA ASP A 23 -9.05 -10.10 8.63
C ASP A 23 -7.58 -9.80 8.34
N ILE A 24 -6.91 -9.15 9.30
CA ILE A 24 -5.51 -8.73 9.20
C ILE A 24 -4.75 -9.22 10.44
N ALA A 25 -3.91 -10.21 10.24
CA ALA A 25 -3.10 -10.77 11.32
C ALA A 25 -2.19 -9.71 11.99
N ALA A 26 -1.86 -9.94 13.26
CA ALA A 26 -1.07 -9.00 14.07
C ALA A 26 0.40 -8.87 13.60
N ASP A 27 0.85 -9.76 12.73
CA ASP A 27 2.20 -9.79 12.15
C ASP A 27 2.21 -9.65 10.62
N ALA A 28 1.06 -9.30 10.02
CA ALA A 28 0.91 -9.17 8.59
C ALA A 28 1.64 -7.95 8.00
N LEU A 29 2.10 -8.09 6.77
CA LEU A 29 2.38 -6.97 5.89
C LEU A 29 1.08 -6.54 5.18
N VAL A 30 0.71 -5.28 5.31
CA VAL A 30 -0.40 -4.67 4.57
C VAL A 30 0.14 -3.75 3.49
N ILE A 31 -0.10 -4.06 2.24
CA ILE A 31 0.32 -3.24 1.10
C ILE A 31 -0.87 -2.39 0.65
N LEU A 32 -0.76 -1.08 0.82
CA LEU A 32 -1.75 -0.15 0.25
C LEU A 32 -1.42 0.08 -1.23
N VAL A 33 -2.41 -0.07 -2.11
CA VAL A 33 -2.25 0.08 -3.56
C VAL A 33 -3.22 1.13 -4.07
N GLY A 34 -2.72 2.14 -4.79
CA GLY A 34 -3.61 3.15 -5.37
C GLY A 34 -2.92 4.44 -5.78
N PRO A 35 -3.58 5.26 -6.60
CA PRO A 35 -3.04 6.52 -7.11
C PRO A 35 -2.78 7.53 -5.99
N SER A 36 -1.97 8.55 -6.30
CA SER A 36 -1.82 9.70 -5.41
C SER A 36 -3.17 10.40 -5.24
N GLY A 37 -3.51 10.78 -4.01
CA GLY A 37 -4.79 11.45 -3.74
C GLY A 37 -5.99 10.53 -3.49
N CYS A 38 -5.89 9.21 -3.64
CA CYS A 38 -7.02 8.30 -3.44
C CYS A 38 -7.38 7.99 -1.97
N GLY A 39 -6.73 8.63 -1.00
CA GLY A 39 -7.08 8.49 0.42
C GLY A 39 -6.33 7.41 1.21
N LYS A 40 -5.31 6.73 0.66
CA LYS A 40 -4.52 5.68 1.35
C LYS A 40 -4.02 6.08 2.72
N SER A 41 -3.28 7.18 2.81
CA SER A 41 -2.66 7.64 4.06
C SER A 41 -3.70 8.09 5.09
N THR A 42 -4.81 8.68 4.65
CA THR A 42 -5.94 9.02 5.52
C THR A 42 -6.59 7.76 6.09
N PHE A 43 -6.81 6.77 5.24
CA PHE A 43 -7.31 5.47 5.65
C PHE A 43 -6.37 4.79 6.65
N ALA A 44 -5.06 4.76 6.37
CA ALA A 44 -4.07 4.14 7.24
C ALA A 44 -4.08 4.79 8.63
N ARG A 45 -3.99 6.11 8.69
CA ARG A 45 -3.96 6.87 9.97
C ARG A 45 -5.25 6.73 10.78
N ALA A 46 -6.40 6.56 10.13
CA ALA A 46 -7.67 6.38 10.81
C ALA A 46 -7.84 4.98 11.43
N ARG A 47 -7.03 4.00 11.00
CA ARG A 47 -7.28 2.58 11.29
C ARG A 47 -6.13 1.82 11.93
N PHE A 48 -4.93 2.33 11.79
CA PHE A 48 -3.73 1.66 12.30
C PHE A 48 -2.95 2.61 13.19
N PRO A 49 -2.31 2.10 14.24
CA PRO A 49 -1.38 2.86 15.06
C PRO A 49 -0.26 3.47 14.21
N ALA A 50 0.14 4.69 14.53
CA ALA A 50 1.14 5.43 13.75
C ALA A 50 2.47 4.67 13.61
N ASN A 51 2.87 3.94 14.64
CA ASN A 51 4.09 3.13 14.63
C ASN A 51 4.01 1.87 13.74
N GLU A 52 2.84 1.50 13.22
CA GLU A 52 2.67 0.43 12.26
C GLU A 52 2.78 0.93 10.81
N ILE A 53 2.64 2.22 10.58
CA ILE A 53 2.61 2.82 9.25
C ILE A 53 4.03 3.21 8.83
N VAL A 54 4.50 2.63 7.73
CA VAL A 54 5.72 3.04 7.04
C VAL A 54 5.30 3.77 5.77
N SER A 55 5.51 5.09 5.74
CA SER A 55 5.10 5.95 4.63
C SER A 55 6.31 6.35 3.79
N SER A 56 6.22 6.16 2.46
CA SER A 56 7.26 6.57 1.52
C SER A 56 7.46 8.08 1.49
N ASP A 57 6.40 8.86 1.70
CA ASP A 57 6.45 10.32 1.76
C ASP A 57 7.17 10.78 3.06
N GLU A 58 6.87 10.13 4.18
CA GLU A 58 7.57 10.41 5.44
C GLU A 58 9.05 10.02 5.39
N CYS A 59 9.39 8.88 4.80
CA CYS A 59 10.78 8.49 4.57
C CYS A 59 11.51 9.53 3.68
N ARG A 60 10.83 10.09 2.68
CA ARG A 60 11.39 11.15 1.83
C ARG A 60 11.64 12.43 2.62
N ARG A 61 10.68 12.83 3.47
CA ARG A 61 10.83 13.96 4.38
C ARG A 61 12.01 13.77 5.34
N MET A 62 12.17 12.57 5.92
CA MET A 62 13.28 12.25 6.82
C MET A 62 14.65 12.33 6.14
N VAL A 63 14.73 12.02 4.83
CA VAL A 63 15.99 11.99 4.07
C VAL A 63 16.38 13.36 3.53
N SER A 64 15.43 14.23 3.21
CA SER A 64 15.68 15.47 2.46
C SER A 64 15.02 16.70 3.04
N ASP A 65 14.38 16.61 4.20
CA ASP A 65 13.53 17.67 4.80
C ASP A 65 12.41 18.15 3.87
N ASP A 66 12.18 17.43 2.75
CA ASP A 66 11.15 17.73 1.74
C ASP A 66 10.53 16.44 1.20
N GLU A 67 9.27 16.20 1.50
CA GLU A 67 8.52 15.05 1.00
C GLU A 67 8.29 15.08 -0.52
N ALA A 68 8.46 16.24 -1.17
CA ALA A 68 8.31 16.42 -2.60
C ALA A 68 9.59 16.12 -3.39
N SER A 69 10.74 15.98 -2.74
CA SER A 69 12.03 15.77 -3.40
C SER A 69 12.07 14.48 -4.19
N GLN A 70 11.97 14.57 -5.50
CA GLN A 70 12.11 13.40 -6.40
C GLN A 70 13.56 12.89 -6.42
N ALA A 71 14.55 13.79 -6.23
CA ALA A 71 15.95 13.43 -6.15
C ALA A 71 16.25 12.51 -4.94
N ALA A 72 15.51 12.67 -3.84
CA ALA A 72 15.65 11.85 -2.64
C ALA A 72 14.91 10.49 -2.74
N SER A 73 14.14 10.22 -3.81
CA SER A 73 13.26 9.05 -3.88
C SER A 73 14.02 7.73 -3.68
N ARG A 74 15.20 7.57 -4.27
CA ARG A 74 16.00 6.35 -4.12
C ARG A 74 16.41 6.11 -2.66
N ALA A 75 16.92 7.15 -1.99
CA ALA A 75 17.31 7.07 -0.59
C ALA A 75 16.10 6.87 0.34
N ALA A 76 14.98 7.56 0.04
CA ALA A 76 13.74 7.39 0.77
C ALA A 76 13.20 5.95 0.70
N PHE A 77 13.23 5.32 -0.47
CA PHE A 77 12.82 3.92 -0.60
C PHE A 77 13.80 2.96 0.08
N ALA A 78 15.09 3.25 0.14
CA ALA A 78 16.02 2.44 0.93
C ALA A 78 15.68 2.47 2.43
N VAL A 79 15.31 3.64 2.97
CA VAL A 79 14.84 3.78 4.37
C VAL A 79 13.50 3.07 4.56
N PHE A 80 12.57 3.25 3.64
CA PHE A 80 11.27 2.59 3.64
C PHE A 80 11.43 1.07 3.71
N ASP A 81 12.26 0.49 2.86
CA ASP A 81 12.52 -0.94 2.80
C ASP A 81 13.17 -1.47 4.08
N ALA A 82 14.16 -0.74 4.61
CA ALA A 82 14.82 -1.11 5.86
C ALA A 82 13.84 -1.13 7.04
N LEU A 83 12.92 -0.17 7.11
CA LEU A 83 11.87 -0.12 8.14
C LEU A 83 10.88 -1.27 7.97
N VAL A 84 10.38 -1.52 6.75
CA VAL A 84 9.47 -2.64 6.47
C VAL A 84 10.14 -3.95 6.86
N TYR A 85 11.33 -4.21 6.36
CA TYR A 85 12.09 -5.44 6.63
C TYR A 85 12.32 -5.66 8.13
N GLY A 86 12.82 -4.63 8.84
CA GLY A 86 13.08 -4.71 10.27
C GLY A 86 11.82 -5.02 11.09
N ARG A 87 10.68 -4.44 10.73
CA ARG A 87 9.42 -4.69 11.41
C ARG A 87 8.91 -6.11 11.16
N LEU A 88 9.01 -6.62 9.92
CA LEU A 88 8.64 -7.99 9.57
C LEU A 88 9.52 -9.02 10.29
N ALA A 89 10.82 -8.77 10.39
CA ALA A 89 11.76 -9.62 11.15
C ALA A 89 11.35 -9.77 12.62
N HIS A 90 10.78 -8.71 13.21
CA HIS A 90 10.28 -8.71 14.58
C HIS A 90 8.80 -9.15 14.72
N GLY A 91 8.17 -9.66 13.67
CA GLY A 91 6.77 -10.10 13.69
C GLY A 91 5.79 -8.96 14.01
N ARG A 92 6.05 -7.76 13.49
CA ARG A 92 5.21 -6.60 13.73
C ARG A 92 4.37 -6.30 12.51
N ARG A 93 3.05 -6.13 12.70
CA ARG A 93 2.17 -5.66 11.62
C ARG A 93 2.75 -4.37 11.03
N THR A 94 2.79 -4.33 9.70
CA THR A 94 3.42 -3.23 8.97
C THR A 94 2.54 -2.80 7.82
N ILE A 95 2.23 -1.51 7.76
CA ILE A 95 1.42 -0.91 6.71
C ILE A 95 2.35 -0.19 5.74
N ALA A 96 2.54 -0.72 4.55
CA ALA A 96 3.36 -0.14 3.50
C ALA A 96 2.56 0.93 2.74
N ASP A 97 2.65 2.19 3.19
CA ASP A 97 1.94 3.35 2.61
C ASP A 97 2.78 4.01 1.52
N ALA A 98 2.60 3.51 0.30
CA ALA A 98 3.11 4.08 -0.94
C ALA A 98 2.07 3.84 -2.05
N THR A 99 2.32 4.31 -3.29
CA THR A 99 1.40 4.05 -4.40
C THR A 99 1.31 2.57 -4.76
N ASN A 100 2.44 1.86 -4.73
CA ASN A 100 2.58 0.42 -5.02
C ASN A 100 1.85 -0.03 -6.30
N LEU A 101 1.78 0.86 -7.30
CA LEU A 101 1.10 0.59 -8.56
C LEU A 101 1.91 -0.33 -9.48
N ALA A 102 3.23 -0.22 -9.43
CA ALA A 102 4.11 -1.04 -10.24
C ALA A 102 4.21 -2.49 -9.67
N PRO A 103 4.08 -3.53 -10.51
CA PRO A 103 4.17 -4.93 -10.06
C PRO A 103 5.44 -5.23 -9.27
N TRP A 104 6.60 -4.75 -9.73
CA TRP A 104 7.89 -4.98 -9.07
C TRP A 104 7.95 -4.42 -7.63
N SER A 105 7.23 -3.32 -7.34
CA SER A 105 7.20 -2.75 -5.98
C SER A 105 6.43 -3.64 -5.02
N ARG A 106 5.34 -4.23 -5.50
CA ARG A 106 4.53 -5.18 -4.73
C ARG A 106 5.23 -6.53 -4.55
N GLU A 107 5.88 -7.02 -5.61
CA GLU A 107 6.69 -8.25 -5.58
C GLU A 107 7.79 -8.16 -4.53
N ARG A 108 8.60 -7.11 -4.55
CA ARG A 108 9.66 -6.86 -3.57
C ARG A 108 9.15 -6.89 -2.13
N LEU A 109 8.00 -6.26 -1.86
CA LEU A 109 7.38 -6.25 -0.53
C LEU A 109 6.91 -7.65 -0.12
N ARG A 110 6.34 -8.43 -1.05
CA ARG A 110 5.92 -9.82 -0.80
C ARG A 110 7.12 -10.73 -0.55
N GLU A 111 8.23 -10.55 -1.26
CA GLU A 111 9.48 -11.26 -1.02
C GLU A 111 10.00 -11.02 0.39
N MET A 112 10.07 -9.77 0.85
CA MET A 112 10.45 -9.44 2.22
C MET A 112 9.55 -10.12 3.26
N ALA A 113 8.25 -10.17 3.02
CA ALA A 113 7.33 -10.85 3.91
C ALA A 113 7.53 -12.37 3.91
N ALA A 114 7.78 -12.96 2.73
CA ALA A 114 8.03 -14.39 2.57
C ALA A 114 9.30 -14.84 3.28
N GLU A 115 10.39 -14.05 3.24
CA GLU A 115 11.64 -14.32 3.98
C GLU A 115 11.40 -14.48 5.48
N HIS A 116 10.39 -13.81 6.03
CA HIS A 116 10.04 -13.87 7.45
C HIS A 116 8.79 -14.72 7.75
N GLY A 117 8.22 -15.38 6.74
CA GLY A 117 7.01 -16.21 6.90
C GLY A 117 5.78 -15.40 7.32
N ARG A 118 5.66 -14.12 6.87
CA ARG A 118 4.56 -13.23 7.25
C ARG A 118 3.44 -13.24 6.21
N PRO A 119 2.17 -13.27 6.63
CA PRO A 119 1.05 -13.14 5.71
C PRO A 119 1.02 -11.75 5.08
N VAL A 120 0.59 -11.67 3.82
CA VAL A 120 0.51 -10.40 3.08
C VAL A 120 -0.93 -10.10 2.69
N VAL A 121 -1.38 -8.90 3.04
CA VAL A 121 -2.70 -8.38 2.69
C VAL A 121 -2.54 -7.20 1.74
N ALA A 122 -3.29 -7.18 0.64
CA ALA A 122 -3.39 -6.01 -0.21
C ALA A 122 -4.70 -5.25 0.05
N ILE A 123 -4.60 -3.92 0.13
CA ILE A 123 -5.77 -3.03 0.17
C ILE A 123 -5.65 -2.07 -1.02
N ALA A 124 -6.47 -2.29 -2.03
CA ALA A 124 -6.49 -1.54 -3.27
C ALA A 124 -7.55 -0.43 -3.22
N PHE A 125 -7.17 0.79 -3.60
CA PHE A 125 -8.05 1.97 -3.57
C PHE A 125 -8.49 2.30 -4.99
N ASP A 126 -9.66 1.80 -5.37
CA ASP A 126 -10.32 2.05 -6.65
C ASP A 126 -11.14 3.34 -6.56
N ALA A 127 -10.44 4.47 -6.55
CA ALA A 127 -11.05 5.79 -6.50
C ALA A 127 -11.26 6.37 -7.90
N PRO A 128 -12.40 7.02 -8.18
CA PRO A 128 -12.60 7.77 -9.42
C PRO A 128 -11.53 8.84 -9.64
N LEU A 129 -11.19 9.10 -10.90
CA LEU A 129 -10.12 10.06 -11.25
C LEU A 129 -10.42 11.47 -10.74
N ASP A 130 -11.65 11.92 -10.87
CA ASP A 130 -12.12 13.23 -10.41
C ASP A 130 -11.96 13.40 -8.88
N VAL A 131 -12.22 12.34 -8.11
CA VAL A 131 -12.00 12.31 -6.66
C VAL A 131 -10.50 12.44 -6.35
N CYS A 132 -9.64 11.72 -7.08
CA CYS A 132 -8.20 11.81 -6.89
C CYS A 132 -7.66 13.20 -7.21
N VAL A 133 -8.14 13.81 -8.30
CA VAL A 133 -7.76 15.18 -8.70
C VAL A 133 -8.24 16.21 -7.68
N ALA A 134 -9.51 16.14 -7.26
CA ALA A 134 -10.06 17.05 -6.27
C ALA A 134 -9.31 16.99 -4.93
N GLN A 135 -8.97 15.81 -4.45
CA GLN A 135 -8.19 15.65 -3.22
C GLN A 135 -6.75 16.16 -3.33
N GLN A 136 -6.16 16.16 -4.54
CA GLN A 136 -4.84 16.77 -4.73
C GLN A 136 -4.89 18.29 -4.60
N GLN A 137 -5.99 18.94 -4.97
CA GLN A 137 -6.14 20.39 -4.87
C GLN A 137 -6.16 20.91 -3.43
N THR A 138 -6.58 20.08 -2.47
CA THR A 138 -6.65 20.41 -1.04
C THR A 138 -5.34 20.19 -0.29
N ARG A 139 -4.32 19.59 -0.93
CA ARG A 139 -3.03 19.29 -0.31
C ARG A 139 -2.04 20.43 -0.48
N GLU A 140 -1.18 20.65 0.53
CA GLU A 140 -0.03 21.56 0.42
C GLU A 140 0.91 21.10 -0.70
N ARG A 141 1.18 19.78 -0.77
CA ARG A 141 1.89 19.16 -1.89
C ARG A 141 0.92 18.67 -2.95
N ARG A 142 1.00 19.24 -4.13
CA ARG A 142 0.22 18.83 -5.29
C ARG A 142 1.05 17.96 -6.24
N VAL A 143 0.49 16.85 -6.64
CA VAL A 143 1.01 16.04 -7.75
C VAL A 143 0.37 16.59 -9.04
N ALA A 144 1.15 16.73 -10.11
CA ALA A 144 0.65 17.22 -11.39
C ALA A 144 -0.50 16.35 -11.92
N ALA A 145 -1.47 16.95 -12.60
CA ALA A 145 -2.69 16.25 -13.02
C ALA A 145 -2.40 15.07 -13.95
N ASP A 146 -1.47 15.23 -14.88
CA ASP A 146 -1.01 14.18 -15.81
C ASP A 146 -0.42 12.97 -15.08
N VAL A 147 0.27 13.20 -13.95
CA VAL A 147 0.79 12.11 -13.10
C VAL A 147 -0.34 11.41 -12.37
N VAL A 148 -1.39 12.13 -11.94
CA VAL A 148 -2.58 11.51 -11.30
C VAL A 148 -3.34 10.67 -12.33
N GLU A 149 -3.50 11.15 -13.57
CA GLU A 149 -4.12 10.40 -14.67
C GLU A 149 -3.33 9.12 -14.99
N LEU A 150 -2.01 9.23 -15.09
CA LEU A 150 -1.13 8.08 -15.29
C LEU A 150 -1.24 7.06 -14.16
N HIS A 151 -1.27 7.53 -12.91
CA HIS A 151 -1.46 6.65 -11.75
C HIS A 151 -2.84 5.97 -11.77
N HIS A 152 -3.87 6.67 -12.23
CA HIS A 152 -5.21 6.09 -12.36
C HIS A 152 -5.24 4.98 -13.43
N ALA A 153 -4.61 5.21 -14.59
CA ALA A 153 -4.48 4.18 -15.63
C ALA A 153 -3.72 2.94 -15.11
N HIS A 154 -2.60 3.13 -14.39
CA HIS A 154 -1.85 2.04 -13.77
C HIS A 154 -2.66 1.33 -12.68
N MET A 155 -3.60 2.02 -12.02
CA MET A 155 -4.47 1.38 -11.04
C MET A 155 -5.42 0.36 -11.67
N GLN A 156 -5.96 0.64 -12.85
CA GLN A 156 -6.82 -0.30 -13.57
C GLN A 156 -6.04 -1.57 -13.95
N GLN A 157 -4.78 -1.41 -14.37
CA GLN A 157 -3.90 -2.54 -14.62
C GLN A 157 -3.61 -3.33 -13.33
N ALA A 158 -3.27 -2.62 -12.25
CA ALA A 158 -3.01 -3.25 -10.96
C ALA A 158 -4.21 -4.06 -10.45
N LEU A 159 -5.44 -3.54 -10.59
CA LEU A 159 -6.66 -4.26 -10.20
C LEU A 159 -6.85 -5.59 -10.95
N ALA A 160 -6.39 -5.67 -12.20
CA ALA A 160 -6.43 -6.91 -12.97
C ALA A 160 -5.34 -7.91 -12.54
N GLU A 161 -4.18 -7.43 -12.08
CA GLU A 161 -3.02 -8.24 -11.69
C GLU A 161 -3.12 -8.76 -10.25
N LEU A 162 -3.58 -7.92 -9.31
CA LEU A 162 -3.61 -8.20 -7.87
C LEU A 162 -4.20 -9.58 -7.49
N PRO A 163 -5.29 -10.09 -8.11
CA PRO A 163 -5.85 -11.40 -7.76
C PRO A 163 -4.89 -12.56 -8.00
N GLY A 164 -3.96 -12.43 -8.95
CA GLY A 164 -2.96 -13.44 -9.30
C GLY A 164 -1.65 -13.38 -8.50
N GLU A 165 -1.46 -12.36 -7.64
CA GLU A 165 -0.19 -12.12 -6.96
C GLU A 165 -0.01 -12.89 -5.63
N GLY A 166 -1.00 -13.69 -5.18
CA GLY A 166 -0.85 -14.60 -4.03
C GLY A 166 -0.94 -13.94 -2.65
N TYR A 167 -1.78 -12.92 -2.49
CA TYR A 167 -2.09 -12.34 -1.18
C TYR A 167 -2.93 -13.28 -0.32
N THR A 168 -2.72 -13.25 1.00
CA THR A 168 -3.60 -13.93 1.96
C THR A 168 -5.01 -13.38 1.87
N HIS A 169 -5.13 -12.04 1.80
CA HIS A 169 -6.40 -11.35 1.56
C HIS A 169 -6.19 -10.16 0.62
N LEU A 170 -7.16 -9.94 -0.25
CA LEU A 170 -7.22 -8.78 -1.14
C LEU A 170 -8.54 -8.04 -0.90
N TYR A 171 -8.44 -6.78 -0.50
CA TYR A 171 -9.59 -5.88 -0.32
C TYR A 171 -9.56 -4.76 -1.35
N VAL A 172 -10.72 -4.42 -1.89
CA VAL A 172 -10.88 -3.26 -2.77
C VAL A 172 -11.77 -2.24 -2.08
N VAL A 173 -11.20 -1.06 -1.82
CA VAL A 173 -11.90 0.08 -1.21
C VAL A 173 -12.30 1.05 -2.31
N ARG A 174 -13.58 1.39 -2.37
CA ARG A 174 -14.12 2.42 -3.28
C ARG A 174 -14.53 3.63 -2.46
N PRO A 175 -13.68 4.67 -2.35
CA PRO A 175 -14.06 5.91 -1.68
C PRO A 175 -15.27 6.52 -2.38
N ARG A 176 -16.27 6.93 -1.60
CA ARG A 176 -17.40 7.69 -2.14
C ARG A 176 -16.94 9.14 -2.40
N ALA A 177 -17.48 9.73 -3.43
CA ALA A 177 -17.32 11.15 -3.76
C ALA A 177 -17.88 12.03 -2.64
#